data_8d6e551dae43d56c747fa4d25217e7b5
#
_entry.id   8d6e551dae43d56c747fa4d25217e7b5
#
_cell.length_a   1.000
_cell.length_b   1.000
_cell.length_c   1.000
_cell.angle_alpha   90.00
_cell.angle_beta   90.00
_cell.angle_gamma   90.00
#
_symmetry.space_group_name_H-M   'P 1'
#
loop_
_entity.id
_entity.type
_entity.pdbx_description
1 polymer ?
#
loop_
_entity_poly.entity_id
_entity_poly.type
_entity_poly.pdbx_seq_one_letter_code
_entity_poly.pdbx_strand_id
1 'polypeptide(L)'
;MSRIESGSVRIEYTTVHLPDILHDLRTIIQGSVHSKQQDLYIDTQDVIHEDIITDKLRLTQVLLNICSNAVKFTPVGGMINIRVSEKPCRRDGYITVVFSVKDNGIGMSREFRKHVFDSFSREHTVTENGIGGTGLGMAITKNIVDMMGGTIQVESETGKGTEFTIMLECETSGEIVKREPVPELKGARALVVVDDAQTCMSVSRMLREIEMTADWTTSGKEAVLRAKEAYEQNQEFKVYIIDWLMPDMNGIETVRRIRMVVGEEYPIIILTAYDWSDVEQEAREAGVTAFVSKPLFLSELREVLMSQAQRELLKNEKQNAQAKKRE
;
A
#
# COMPACT_ATOMS: atom_id res chain seq x y z
N MET A 1 3.79 -0.42 -36.38
CA MET A 1 5.08 0.20 -36.02
C MET A 1 4.81 1.57 -35.46
N SER A 2 5.26 1.78 -34.27
CA SER A 2 4.73 2.73 -33.29
C SER A 2 5.44 4.08 -33.37
N ARG A 3 4.76 5.17 -33.02
CA ARG A 3 5.27 6.54 -32.82
C ARG A 3 6.53 6.65 -31.93
N ILE A 4 6.92 5.58 -31.28
CA ILE A 4 8.11 5.50 -30.42
C ILE A 4 9.41 5.47 -31.24
N GLU A 5 9.40 4.86 -32.43
CA GLU A 5 10.60 4.83 -33.31
C GLU A 5 10.83 6.14 -34.07
N SER A 6 9.86 7.04 -34.10
CA SER A 6 9.93 8.31 -34.82
C SER A 6 10.44 9.51 -34.01
N GLY A 7 10.91 9.30 -32.76
CA GLY A 7 11.47 10.39 -31.94
C GLY A 7 10.46 11.45 -31.47
N SER A 8 9.15 11.20 -31.57
CA SER A 8 8.11 12.18 -31.28
C SER A 8 7.45 12.01 -29.89
N VAL A 9 7.90 11.06 -29.07
CA VAL A 9 7.37 10.89 -27.71
C VAL A 9 8.10 11.85 -26.79
N ARG A 10 7.40 12.86 -26.29
CA ARG A 10 7.88 13.78 -25.26
C ARG A 10 7.36 13.30 -23.89
N ILE A 11 8.17 13.44 -22.86
CA ILE A 11 7.76 13.25 -21.47
C ILE A 11 7.09 14.53 -20.99
N GLU A 12 5.89 14.41 -20.46
CA GLU A 12 5.09 15.52 -19.92
C GLU A 12 5.08 15.44 -18.40
N TYR A 13 5.95 16.21 -17.76
CA TYR A 13 6.03 16.25 -16.30
C TYR A 13 4.88 17.07 -15.73
N THR A 14 4.07 16.42 -14.88
CA THR A 14 2.96 17.03 -14.13
C THR A 14 3.00 16.56 -12.70
N THR A 15 2.33 17.27 -11.80
CA THR A 15 2.09 16.77 -10.44
C THR A 15 1.18 15.55 -10.52
N VAL A 16 1.60 14.46 -9.92
CA VAL A 16 0.91 13.17 -9.93
C VAL A 16 0.78 12.67 -8.50
N HIS A 17 -0.45 12.34 -8.12
CA HIS A 17 -0.77 11.75 -6.83
C HIS A 17 -0.59 10.23 -6.90
N LEU A 18 0.37 9.67 -6.14
CA LEU A 18 0.69 8.23 -6.14
C LEU A 18 -0.50 7.34 -5.74
N PRO A 19 -1.32 7.71 -4.74
CA PRO A 19 -2.54 6.97 -4.40
C PRO A 19 -3.46 6.74 -5.59
N ASP A 20 -3.68 7.77 -6.44
CA ASP A 20 -4.53 7.67 -7.63
C ASP A 20 -3.99 6.65 -8.63
N ILE A 21 -2.66 6.65 -8.85
CA ILE A 21 -2.03 5.68 -9.77
C ILE A 21 -2.25 4.26 -9.28
N LEU A 22 -2.06 3.99 -7.99
CA LEU A 22 -2.20 2.64 -7.45
C LEU A 22 -3.66 2.20 -7.42
N HIS A 23 -4.58 3.12 -7.17
CA HIS A 23 -6.02 2.86 -7.26
C HIS A 23 -6.45 2.51 -8.70
N ASP A 24 -6.05 3.33 -9.69
CA ASP A 24 -6.33 3.10 -11.10
C ASP A 24 -5.74 1.74 -11.55
N LEU A 25 -4.48 1.47 -11.19
CA LEU A 25 -3.80 0.22 -11.49
C LEU A 25 -4.56 -0.99 -10.95
N ARG A 26 -4.94 -0.95 -9.65
CA ARG A 26 -5.74 -2.00 -9.01
C ARG A 26 -7.04 -2.23 -9.77
N THR A 27 -7.79 -1.17 -10.05
CA THR A 27 -9.08 -1.24 -10.73
C THR A 27 -8.97 -1.92 -12.09
N ILE A 28 -7.92 -1.61 -12.85
CA ILE A 28 -7.72 -2.17 -14.20
C ILE A 28 -7.37 -3.66 -14.15
N ILE A 29 -6.52 -4.10 -13.21
CA ILE A 29 -6.04 -5.50 -13.20
C ILE A 29 -6.94 -6.44 -12.39
N GLN A 30 -7.78 -5.91 -11.48
CA GLN A 30 -8.57 -6.70 -10.53
C GLN A 30 -9.47 -7.75 -11.20
N GLY A 31 -10.11 -7.40 -12.33
CA GLY A 31 -10.95 -8.35 -13.07
C GLY A 31 -10.18 -9.57 -13.57
N SER A 32 -8.94 -9.36 -14.06
CA SER A 32 -8.08 -10.46 -14.54
C SER A 32 -7.51 -11.30 -13.40
N VAL A 33 -7.14 -10.65 -12.29
CA VAL A 33 -6.70 -11.30 -11.06
C VAL A 33 -7.80 -12.20 -10.51
N HIS A 34 -9.02 -11.65 -10.40
CA HIS A 34 -10.18 -12.39 -9.89
C HIS A 34 -10.52 -13.60 -10.78
N SER A 35 -10.52 -13.44 -12.11
CA SER A 35 -10.81 -14.54 -13.06
C SER A 35 -9.83 -15.72 -12.96
N LYS A 36 -8.62 -15.45 -12.49
CA LYS A 36 -7.58 -16.46 -12.22
C LYS A 36 -7.49 -16.88 -10.75
N GLN A 37 -8.36 -16.37 -9.88
CA GLN A 37 -8.33 -16.65 -8.44
C GLN A 37 -6.94 -16.38 -7.84
N GLN A 38 -6.25 -15.34 -8.32
CA GLN A 38 -4.93 -14.93 -7.83
C GLN A 38 -5.07 -13.99 -6.65
N ASP A 39 -4.09 -14.01 -5.75
CA ASP A 39 -3.99 -13.04 -4.66
C ASP A 39 -3.19 -11.82 -5.12
N LEU A 40 -3.78 -10.64 -4.96
CA LEU A 40 -3.15 -9.36 -5.27
C LEU A 40 -2.92 -8.56 -3.99
N TYR A 41 -1.66 -8.31 -3.68
CA TYR A 41 -1.25 -7.41 -2.60
C TYR A 41 -0.65 -6.14 -3.19
N ILE A 42 -1.10 -5.00 -2.71
CA ILE A 42 -0.51 -3.69 -3.03
C ILE A 42 -0.18 -3.02 -1.71
N ASP A 43 1.08 -2.69 -1.52
CA ASP A 43 1.56 -2.07 -0.29
C ASP A 43 2.51 -0.90 -0.57
N THR A 44 2.68 -0.05 0.44
CA THR A 44 3.63 1.07 0.42
C THR A 44 4.63 0.91 1.56
N GLN A 45 5.86 1.31 1.30
CA GLN A 45 6.92 1.29 2.30
C GLN A 45 7.63 2.63 2.35
N ASP A 46 7.56 3.29 3.50
CA ASP A 46 8.23 4.57 3.75
C ASP A 46 7.87 5.70 2.77
N VAL A 47 6.69 5.64 2.13
CA VAL A 47 6.20 6.69 1.25
C VAL A 47 5.64 7.83 2.09
N ILE A 48 6.29 8.99 1.99
CA ILE A 48 5.92 10.21 2.70
C ILE A 48 5.48 11.29 1.71
N HIS A 49 6.11 11.31 0.52
CA HIS A 49 5.76 12.23 -0.55
C HIS A 49 4.81 11.54 -1.52
N GLU A 50 3.53 11.85 -1.39
CA GLU A 50 2.47 11.26 -2.21
C GLU A 50 2.30 11.98 -3.55
N ASP A 51 2.70 13.27 -3.61
CA ASP A 51 2.67 14.09 -4.80
C ASP A 51 4.09 14.22 -5.38
N ILE A 52 4.26 13.66 -6.57
CA ILE A 52 5.53 13.66 -7.31
C ILE A 52 5.35 14.31 -8.68
N ILE A 53 6.41 14.91 -9.20
CA ILE A 53 6.41 15.44 -10.57
C ILE A 53 6.94 14.37 -11.52
N THR A 54 6.04 13.84 -12.35
CA THR A 54 6.34 12.77 -13.32
C THR A 54 5.33 12.77 -14.46
N ASP A 55 5.53 11.91 -15.47
CA ASP A 55 4.55 11.67 -16.53
C ASP A 55 3.57 10.56 -16.12
N LYS A 56 2.34 10.97 -15.73
CA LYS A 56 1.28 10.04 -15.28
C LYS A 56 1.00 8.96 -16.32
N LEU A 57 0.86 9.36 -17.60
CA LEU A 57 0.50 8.43 -18.67
C LEU A 57 1.58 7.37 -18.89
N ARG A 58 2.84 7.80 -18.93
CA ARG A 58 3.98 6.89 -19.13
C ARG A 58 4.22 6.00 -17.94
N LEU A 59 4.16 6.53 -16.73
CA LEU A 59 4.28 5.73 -15.52
C LEU A 59 3.18 4.66 -15.44
N THR A 60 1.92 5.04 -15.68
CA THR A 60 0.80 4.10 -15.72
C THR A 60 0.99 3.04 -16.81
N GLN A 61 1.44 3.42 -17.99
CA GLN A 61 1.73 2.48 -19.09
C GLN A 61 2.79 1.45 -18.72
N VAL A 62 3.88 1.88 -18.06
CA VAL A 62 4.96 1.02 -17.58
C VAL A 62 4.43 0.02 -16.54
N LEU A 63 3.72 0.53 -15.52
CA LEU A 63 3.19 -0.30 -14.43
C LEU A 63 2.16 -1.31 -14.95
N LEU A 64 1.21 -0.88 -15.80
CA LEU A 64 0.22 -1.76 -16.39
C LEU A 64 0.84 -2.88 -17.23
N ASN A 65 1.88 -2.57 -18.00
CA ASN A 65 2.55 -3.62 -18.78
C ASN A 65 3.22 -4.67 -17.92
N ILE A 66 3.89 -4.26 -16.84
CA ILE A 66 4.54 -5.22 -15.91
C ILE A 66 3.48 -6.00 -15.13
N CYS A 67 2.45 -5.34 -14.59
CA CYS A 67 1.39 -6.00 -13.83
C CYS A 67 0.58 -6.97 -14.71
N SER A 68 0.29 -6.60 -15.96
CA SER A 68 -0.38 -7.48 -16.91
C SER A 68 0.45 -8.74 -17.21
N ASN A 69 1.77 -8.60 -17.29
CA ASN A 69 2.67 -9.75 -17.42
C ASN A 69 2.66 -10.61 -16.16
N ALA A 70 2.73 -10.03 -14.97
CA ALA A 70 2.62 -10.76 -13.72
C ALA A 70 1.31 -11.57 -13.65
N VAL A 71 0.15 -10.94 -13.90
CA VAL A 71 -1.15 -11.63 -13.96
C VAL A 71 -1.16 -12.75 -15.00
N LYS A 72 -0.58 -12.50 -16.17
CA LYS A 72 -0.55 -13.43 -17.28
C LYS A 72 0.25 -14.70 -16.97
N PHE A 73 1.45 -14.54 -16.38
CA PHE A 73 2.41 -15.60 -16.16
C PHE A 73 2.33 -16.26 -14.77
N THR A 74 1.51 -15.73 -13.89
CA THR A 74 1.17 -16.36 -12.62
C THR A 74 0.02 -17.37 -12.84
N PRO A 75 0.14 -18.60 -12.32
CA PRO A 75 -0.91 -19.61 -12.43
C PRO A 75 -2.16 -19.22 -11.63
N VAL A 76 -3.22 -19.97 -11.83
CA VAL A 76 -4.44 -19.89 -11.01
C VAL A 76 -4.09 -20.15 -9.54
N GLY A 77 -4.61 -19.31 -8.63
CA GLY A 77 -4.30 -19.38 -7.20
C GLY A 77 -2.91 -18.88 -6.82
N GLY A 78 -2.17 -18.28 -7.75
CA GLY A 78 -0.87 -17.69 -7.45
C GLY A 78 -0.97 -16.29 -6.85
N MET A 79 0.17 -15.69 -6.55
CA MET A 79 0.28 -14.43 -5.80
C MET A 79 1.06 -13.37 -6.60
N ILE A 80 0.57 -12.14 -6.55
CA ILE A 80 1.20 -10.95 -7.11
C ILE A 80 1.31 -9.89 -6.02
N ASN A 81 2.51 -9.38 -5.80
CA ASN A 81 2.78 -8.29 -4.86
C ASN A 81 3.29 -7.07 -5.61
N ILE A 82 2.64 -5.94 -5.44
CA ILE A 82 3.04 -4.63 -5.97
C ILE A 82 3.44 -3.78 -4.78
N ARG A 83 4.69 -3.33 -4.74
CA ARG A 83 5.20 -2.49 -3.65
C ARG A 83 5.71 -1.17 -4.20
N VAL A 84 5.31 -0.08 -3.55
CA VAL A 84 5.89 1.25 -3.78
C VAL A 84 6.67 1.65 -2.55
N SER A 85 7.92 2.06 -2.74
CA SER A 85 8.74 2.55 -1.64
C SER A 85 9.43 3.85 -2.01
N GLU A 86 9.64 4.69 -1.00
CA GLU A 86 10.39 5.93 -1.12
C GLU A 86 11.79 5.74 -0.53
N LYS A 87 12.80 6.25 -1.23
CA LYS A 87 14.19 6.28 -0.75
C LYS A 87 14.74 7.69 -0.88
N PRO A 88 15.68 8.07 0.02
CA PRO A 88 16.38 9.35 -0.11
C PRO A 88 17.08 9.47 -1.46
N CYS A 89 17.00 10.65 -2.09
CA CYS A 89 17.78 11.03 -3.25
C CYS A 89 18.93 11.95 -2.85
N ARG A 90 20.03 11.95 -3.61
CA ARG A 90 21.16 12.87 -3.38
C ARG A 90 20.88 14.30 -3.83
N ARG A 91 19.86 14.48 -4.67
CA ARG A 91 19.45 15.78 -5.23
C ARG A 91 18.41 16.42 -4.32
N ASP A 92 18.65 17.65 -3.89
CA ASP A 92 17.70 18.40 -3.07
C ASP A 92 16.35 18.59 -3.80
N GLY A 93 15.26 18.39 -3.08
CA GLY A 93 13.89 18.46 -3.65
C GLY A 93 13.49 17.22 -4.46
N TYR A 94 14.32 16.16 -4.49
CA TYR A 94 14.04 14.92 -5.18
C TYR A 94 14.00 13.73 -4.21
N ILE A 95 13.20 12.75 -4.58
CA ILE A 95 13.14 11.43 -3.94
C ILE A 95 13.37 10.35 -5.00
N THR A 96 13.80 9.19 -4.59
CA THR A 96 13.77 8.00 -5.43
C THR A 96 12.53 7.17 -5.11
N VAL A 97 11.59 7.12 -6.06
CA VAL A 97 10.42 6.24 -5.96
C VAL A 97 10.77 4.90 -6.59
N VAL A 98 10.54 3.83 -5.86
CA VAL A 98 10.82 2.46 -6.28
C VAL A 98 9.50 1.70 -6.39
N PHE A 99 9.20 1.20 -7.57
CA PHE A 99 8.08 0.30 -7.82
C PHE A 99 8.60 -1.11 -8.01
N SER A 100 8.18 -2.05 -7.18
CA SER A 100 8.47 -3.48 -7.32
C SER A 100 7.17 -4.22 -7.64
N VAL A 101 7.21 -5.08 -8.64
CA VAL A 101 6.12 -6.01 -8.98
C VAL A 101 6.70 -7.41 -8.95
N LYS A 102 6.27 -8.19 -7.97
CA LYS A 102 6.73 -9.56 -7.72
C LYS A 102 5.59 -10.54 -7.89
N ASP A 103 5.84 -11.60 -8.62
CA ASP A 103 4.94 -12.72 -8.77
C ASP A 103 5.61 -14.05 -8.39
N ASN A 104 4.80 -15.04 -8.06
CA ASN A 104 5.23 -16.44 -7.86
C ASN A 104 4.90 -17.33 -9.06
N GLY A 105 4.92 -16.76 -10.26
CA GLY A 105 4.61 -17.42 -11.50
C GLY A 105 5.68 -18.39 -12.02
N ILE A 106 5.61 -18.68 -13.31
CA ILE A 106 6.52 -19.63 -13.96
C ILE A 106 8.00 -19.20 -13.95
N GLY A 107 8.26 -17.91 -13.74
CA GLY A 107 9.61 -17.34 -13.83
C GLY A 107 10.18 -17.36 -15.23
N MET A 108 11.48 -17.05 -15.35
CA MET A 108 12.24 -17.00 -16.60
C MET A 108 13.55 -17.77 -16.47
N SER A 109 14.00 -18.39 -17.56
CA SER A 109 15.34 -18.97 -17.64
C SER A 109 16.42 -17.90 -17.54
N ARG A 110 17.59 -18.29 -17.08
CA ARG A 110 18.77 -17.40 -16.99
C ARG A 110 19.15 -16.81 -18.35
N GLU A 111 18.93 -17.56 -19.41
CA GLU A 111 19.22 -17.14 -20.79
C GLU A 111 18.22 -16.08 -21.25
N PHE A 112 16.91 -16.36 -21.12
CA PHE A 112 15.87 -15.43 -21.54
C PHE A 112 15.90 -14.13 -20.74
N ARG A 113 16.22 -14.18 -19.43
CA ARG A 113 16.32 -12.99 -18.59
C ARG A 113 17.29 -11.95 -19.12
N LYS A 114 18.36 -12.34 -19.82
CA LYS A 114 19.31 -11.41 -20.42
C LYS A 114 18.72 -10.62 -21.60
N HIS A 115 17.67 -11.18 -22.22
CA HIS A 115 17.06 -10.69 -23.45
C HIS A 115 15.61 -10.21 -23.24
N VAL A 116 15.12 -10.16 -21.99
CA VAL A 116 13.71 -9.83 -21.69
C VAL A 116 13.33 -8.44 -22.17
N PHE A 117 14.27 -7.52 -22.27
CA PHE A 117 14.06 -6.15 -22.77
C PHE A 117 14.34 -6.00 -24.27
N ASP A 118 14.78 -7.05 -24.96
CA ASP A 118 15.01 -6.99 -26.41
C ASP A 118 13.68 -7.03 -27.15
N SER A 119 13.59 -6.27 -28.25
CA SER A 119 12.38 -6.25 -29.09
C SER A 119 12.10 -7.63 -29.68
N PHE A 120 10.83 -8.05 -29.65
CA PHE A 120 10.35 -9.34 -30.16
C PHE A 120 10.90 -10.57 -29.41
N SER A 121 11.55 -10.36 -28.28
CA SER A 121 12.06 -11.45 -27.47
C SER A 121 10.91 -12.23 -26.79
N ARG A 122 10.97 -13.58 -26.86
CA ARG A 122 10.01 -14.49 -26.24
C ARG A 122 10.69 -15.75 -25.80
N GLU A 123 10.26 -16.33 -24.69
CA GLU A 123 10.71 -17.63 -24.27
C GLU A 123 9.86 -18.72 -24.96
N HIS A 124 10.52 -19.69 -25.58
CA HIS A 124 9.85 -20.74 -26.39
C HIS A 124 8.81 -21.55 -25.61
N THR A 125 9.07 -21.78 -24.32
CA THR A 125 8.16 -22.49 -23.42
C THR A 125 6.78 -21.82 -23.25
N VAL A 126 6.72 -20.50 -23.44
CA VAL A 126 5.47 -19.72 -23.31
C VAL A 126 4.59 -19.86 -24.54
N THR A 127 5.18 -20.08 -25.72
CA THR A 127 4.44 -20.24 -26.98
C THR A 127 3.72 -21.59 -27.04
N GLU A 128 4.27 -22.61 -26.41
CA GLU A 128 3.68 -23.96 -26.33
C GLU A 128 2.43 -24.00 -25.43
N ASN A 129 2.35 -23.13 -24.43
CA ASN A 129 1.21 -23.05 -23.50
C ASN A 129 0.08 -22.11 -23.97
N GLY A 130 0.12 -21.63 -25.22
CA GLY A 130 -0.95 -20.78 -25.80
C GLY A 130 -1.00 -19.35 -25.24
N ILE A 131 0.01 -18.92 -24.45
CA ILE A 131 0.06 -17.59 -23.86
C ILE A 131 0.69 -16.61 -24.86
N GLY A 132 -0.14 -16.01 -25.72
CA GLY A 132 0.28 -15.09 -26.78
C GLY A 132 0.77 -13.72 -26.28
N GLY A 133 1.61 -13.06 -27.06
CA GLY A 133 2.07 -11.67 -26.84
C GLY A 133 2.95 -11.20 -27.98
N THR A 134 3.08 -9.88 -28.19
CA THR A 134 3.87 -9.32 -29.32
C THR A 134 5.40 -9.36 -29.07
N GLY A 135 5.86 -9.57 -27.82
CA GLY A 135 7.27 -9.46 -27.44
C GLY A 135 7.81 -8.02 -27.47
N LEU A 136 6.93 -7.02 -27.59
CA LEU A 136 7.32 -5.60 -27.61
C LEU A 136 7.12 -4.90 -26.26
N GLY A 137 6.28 -5.44 -25.38
CA GLY A 137 5.89 -4.76 -24.16
C GLY A 137 7.07 -4.39 -23.26
N MET A 138 7.97 -5.32 -22.98
CA MET A 138 9.10 -5.07 -22.10
C MET A 138 10.16 -4.14 -22.71
N ALA A 139 10.38 -4.23 -24.02
CA ALA A 139 11.24 -3.27 -24.75
C ALA A 139 10.68 -1.86 -24.70
N ILE A 140 9.37 -1.69 -24.88
CA ILE A 140 8.68 -0.39 -24.75
C ILE A 140 8.79 0.11 -23.30
N THR A 141 8.57 -0.75 -22.30
CA THR A 141 8.72 -0.42 -20.89
C THR A 141 10.12 0.11 -20.59
N LYS A 142 11.16 -0.60 -21.03
CA LYS A 142 12.56 -0.17 -20.85
C LYS A 142 12.81 1.19 -21.47
N ASN A 143 12.37 1.41 -22.71
CA ASN A 143 12.55 2.68 -23.40
C ASN A 143 11.83 3.85 -22.67
N ILE A 144 10.62 3.63 -22.16
CA ILE A 144 9.88 4.66 -21.41
C ILE A 144 10.61 4.98 -20.11
N VAL A 145 11.04 3.97 -19.36
CA VAL A 145 11.79 4.16 -18.09
C VAL A 145 13.08 4.93 -18.35
N ASP A 146 13.82 4.60 -19.41
CA ASP A 146 15.05 5.30 -19.79
C ASP A 146 14.77 6.77 -20.19
N MET A 147 13.69 7.04 -20.94
CA MET A 147 13.28 8.41 -21.26
C MET A 147 12.88 9.22 -20.02
N MET A 148 12.34 8.56 -18.98
CA MET A 148 12.02 9.19 -17.71
C MET A 148 13.26 9.35 -16.80
N GLY A 149 14.45 8.97 -17.27
CA GLY A 149 15.69 9.04 -16.49
C GLY A 149 15.82 8.00 -15.37
N GLY A 150 14.98 6.95 -15.44
CA GLY A 150 14.94 5.89 -14.43
C GLY A 150 15.75 4.66 -14.81
N THR A 151 15.64 3.64 -13.97
CA THR A 151 16.22 2.32 -14.20
C THR A 151 15.18 1.23 -13.99
N ILE A 152 15.26 0.15 -14.75
CA ILE A 152 14.46 -1.06 -14.55
C ILE A 152 15.37 -2.27 -14.44
N GLN A 153 15.10 -3.11 -13.46
CA GLN A 153 15.83 -4.35 -13.18
C GLN A 153 14.85 -5.52 -13.13
N VAL A 154 15.36 -6.73 -13.34
CA VAL A 154 14.58 -7.96 -13.27
C VAL A 154 15.36 -9.04 -12.54
N GLU A 155 14.71 -9.65 -11.57
CA GLU A 155 15.14 -10.87 -10.91
C GLU A 155 14.11 -11.97 -11.20
N SER A 156 14.56 -13.12 -11.69
CA SER A 156 13.68 -14.22 -12.02
C SER A 156 14.42 -15.55 -12.02
N GLU A 157 13.72 -16.59 -11.62
CA GLU A 157 14.18 -17.97 -11.66
C GLU A 157 13.01 -18.86 -12.05
N THR A 158 13.25 -19.81 -12.97
CA THR A 158 12.24 -20.75 -13.44
C THR A 158 11.57 -21.49 -12.27
N GLY A 159 10.25 -21.43 -12.20
CA GLY A 159 9.43 -22.04 -11.15
C GLY A 159 9.38 -21.29 -9.82
N LYS A 160 10.07 -20.14 -9.69
CA LYS A 160 10.04 -19.32 -8.48
C LYS A 160 9.37 -17.94 -8.66
N GLY A 161 9.09 -17.57 -9.92
CA GLY A 161 8.46 -16.30 -10.27
C GLY A 161 9.44 -15.23 -10.73
N THR A 162 8.93 -14.01 -10.80
CA THR A 162 9.66 -12.84 -11.33
C THR A 162 9.45 -11.64 -10.43
N GLU A 163 10.48 -10.81 -10.29
CA GLU A 163 10.39 -9.49 -9.67
C GLU A 163 10.99 -8.44 -10.61
N PHE A 164 10.16 -7.48 -11.02
CA PHE A 164 10.58 -6.29 -11.74
C PHE A 164 10.69 -5.13 -10.77
N THR A 165 11.81 -4.42 -10.78
CA THR A 165 12.03 -3.23 -9.95
C THR A 165 12.32 -2.03 -10.84
N ILE A 166 11.52 -0.98 -10.71
CA ILE A 166 11.68 0.31 -11.39
C ILE A 166 12.10 1.33 -10.35
N MET A 167 13.11 2.14 -10.66
CA MET A 167 13.56 3.26 -9.84
C MET A 167 13.50 4.54 -10.65
N LEU A 168 12.79 5.55 -10.14
CA LEU A 168 12.64 6.87 -10.74
C LEU A 168 13.06 7.93 -9.73
N GLU A 169 13.92 8.86 -10.13
CA GLU A 169 14.17 10.07 -9.37
C GLU A 169 13.09 11.10 -9.75
N CYS A 170 12.23 11.43 -8.80
CA CYS A 170 11.12 12.34 -8.99
C CYS A 170 11.33 13.60 -8.14
N GLU A 171 11.06 14.76 -8.73
CA GLU A 171 10.93 15.99 -7.97
C GLU A 171 9.66 15.92 -7.11
N THR A 172 9.75 16.36 -5.87
CA THR A 172 8.59 16.48 -5.00
C THR A 172 7.85 17.78 -5.32
N SER A 173 6.53 17.77 -5.23
CA SER A 173 5.71 18.96 -5.55
C SER A 173 5.94 20.16 -4.62
N GLY A 174 6.77 20.01 -3.61
CA GLY A 174 6.99 21.01 -2.57
C GLY A 174 5.82 21.17 -1.60
N GLU A 175 4.64 20.72 -1.98
CA GLU A 175 3.53 20.53 -1.05
C GLU A 175 3.78 19.19 -0.32
N ILE A 176 4.53 19.27 0.76
CA ILE A 176 4.51 18.20 1.76
C ILE A 176 3.04 18.06 2.12
N VAL A 177 2.44 16.87 1.90
CA VAL A 177 1.13 16.53 2.48
C VAL A 177 1.14 17.14 3.87
N LYS A 178 0.20 18.04 4.14
CA LYS A 178 0.26 18.89 5.35
C LYS A 178 0.52 17.98 6.53
N ARG A 179 1.75 17.95 6.99
CA ARG A 179 2.21 17.24 8.20
C ARG A 179 1.66 17.95 9.44
N GLU A 180 0.45 18.55 9.26
CA GLU A 180 -0.22 19.17 10.38
C GLU A 180 -0.60 18.05 11.34
N PRO A 181 -0.12 18.12 12.57
CA PRO A 181 -0.53 17.16 13.59
C PRO A 181 -2.05 17.16 13.69
N VAL A 182 -2.62 16.04 14.09
CA VAL A 182 -4.02 15.98 14.54
C VAL A 182 -3.99 16.52 15.97
N PRO A 183 -4.48 17.75 16.24
CA PRO A 183 -4.21 18.43 17.51
C PRO A 183 -4.60 17.60 18.73
N GLU A 184 -5.71 16.85 18.62
CA GLU A 184 -6.26 16.01 19.69
C GLU A 184 -5.45 14.74 19.94
N LEU A 185 -4.64 14.33 18.96
CA LEU A 185 -3.83 13.11 19.01
C LEU A 185 -2.33 13.39 19.14
N LYS A 186 -1.93 14.68 19.27
CA LYS A 186 -0.54 15.08 19.44
C LYS A 186 0.05 14.41 20.69
N GLY A 187 1.14 13.66 20.53
CA GLY A 187 1.80 12.92 21.60
C GLY A 187 1.04 11.66 22.05
N ALA A 188 -0.15 11.39 21.48
CA ALA A 188 -0.92 10.19 21.81
C ALA A 188 -0.18 8.92 21.34
N ARG A 189 -0.41 7.81 22.08
CA ARG A 189 0.14 6.49 21.73
C ARG A 189 -0.83 5.71 20.87
N ALA A 190 -0.32 5.11 19.82
CA ALA A 190 -1.05 4.14 18.98
C ALA A 190 -0.45 2.74 19.13
N LEU A 191 -1.28 1.70 18.94
CA LEU A 191 -0.83 0.33 18.78
C LEU A 191 -1.09 -0.13 17.34
N VAL A 192 -0.03 -0.47 16.64
CA VAL A 192 -0.08 -0.99 15.25
C VAL A 192 0.07 -2.51 15.29
N VAL A 193 -0.86 -3.21 14.66
CA VAL A 193 -0.94 -4.69 14.67
C VAL A 193 -1.10 -5.18 13.23
N VAL A 194 -0.01 -5.62 12.63
CA VAL A 194 0.03 -6.12 11.23
C VAL A 194 0.98 -7.30 11.20
N ASP A 195 0.70 -8.35 10.46
CA ASP A 195 1.49 -9.58 10.42
C ASP A 195 2.89 -9.43 9.79
N ASP A 196 3.17 -8.31 9.14
CA ASP A 196 4.46 -7.94 8.58
C ASP A 196 5.16 -6.81 9.36
N ALA A 197 6.35 -7.10 9.89
CA ALA A 197 7.13 -6.14 10.68
C ALA A 197 7.54 -4.88 9.89
N GLN A 198 7.78 -5.00 8.58
CA GLN A 198 8.14 -3.83 7.75
C GLN A 198 6.96 -2.89 7.60
N THR A 199 5.77 -3.43 7.38
CA THR A 199 4.52 -2.67 7.35
C THR A 199 4.25 -2.01 8.71
N CYS A 200 4.44 -2.72 9.82
CA CYS A 200 4.34 -2.13 11.17
C CYS A 200 5.27 -0.91 11.33
N MET A 201 6.52 -1.04 10.92
CA MET A 201 7.49 0.06 11.02
C MET A 201 7.12 1.25 10.11
N SER A 202 6.61 0.98 8.90
CA SER A 202 6.16 2.01 7.96
C SER A 202 4.98 2.79 8.54
N VAL A 203 3.93 2.10 9.03
CA VAL A 203 2.78 2.74 9.67
C VAL A 203 3.20 3.53 10.92
N SER A 204 4.09 2.97 11.74
CA SER A 204 4.63 3.67 12.91
C SER A 204 5.39 4.94 12.54
N ARG A 205 6.08 4.95 11.40
CA ARG A 205 6.75 6.14 10.87
C ARG A 205 5.74 7.20 10.42
N MET A 206 4.69 6.79 9.69
CA MET A 206 3.60 7.69 9.30
C MET A 206 2.94 8.37 10.51
N LEU A 207 2.70 7.62 11.59
CA LEU A 207 2.16 8.17 12.83
C LEU A 207 3.09 9.21 13.48
N ARG A 208 4.41 9.00 13.43
CA ARG A 208 5.39 9.98 13.93
C ARG A 208 5.41 11.27 13.12
N GLU A 209 5.17 11.19 11.81
CA GLU A 209 5.09 12.41 10.96
C GLU A 209 3.92 13.33 11.35
N ILE A 210 2.88 12.79 12.01
CA ILE A 210 1.75 13.53 12.56
C ILE A 210 1.84 13.72 14.09
N GLU A 211 3.06 13.63 14.63
CA GLU A 211 3.38 13.84 16.05
C GLU A 211 2.71 12.87 17.04
N MET A 212 2.37 11.67 16.59
CA MET A 212 1.96 10.56 17.46
C MET A 212 3.14 9.65 17.80
N THR A 213 3.01 8.84 18.85
CA THR A 213 3.93 7.73 19.16
C THR A 213 3.26 6.40 18.83
N ALA A 214 4.03 5.41 18.40
CA ALA A 214 3.49 4.11 18.04
C ALA A 214 4.34 2.97 18.58
N ASP A 215 3.67 2.06 19.25
CA ASP A 215 4.15 0.71 19.53
C ASP A 215 3.57 -0.23 18.46
N TRP A 216 4.23 -1.34 18.21
CA TRP A 216 3.73 -2.29 17.22
C TRP A 216 4.00 -3.74 17.62
N THR A 217 3.18 -4.64 17.07
CA THR A 217 3.36 -6.10 17.16
C THR A 217 2.85 -6.77 15.89
N THR A 218 3.37 -7.96 15.61
CA THR A 218 2.93 -8.78 14.48
C THR A 218 1.92 -9.86 14.87
N SER A 219 1.37 -9.80 16.10
CA SER A 219 0.49 -10.81 16.66
C SER A 219 -0.74 -10.17 17.30
N GLY A 220 -1.93 -10.62 16.90
CA GLY A 220 -3.19 -10.22 17.50
C GLY A 220 -3.29 -10.61 18.98
N LYS A 221 -2.77 -11.78 19.35
CA LYS A 221 -2.71 -12.22 20.77
C LYS A 221 -1.85 -11.31 21.61
N GLU A 222 -0.68 -10.94 21.11
CA GLU A 222 0.22 -10.01 21.80
C GLU A 222 -0.40 -8.62 21.90
N ALA A 223 -1.12 -8.16 20.87
CA ALA A 223 -1.82 -6.88 20.89
C ALA A 223 -2.83 -6.79 22.03
N VAL A 224 -3.60 -7.86 22.27
CA VAL A 224 -4.56 -7.92 23.40
C VAL A 224 -3.84 -7.84 24.75
N LEU A 225 -2.71 -8.52 24.91
CA LEU A 225 -1.90 -8.47 26.14
C LEU A 225 -1.36 -7.05 26.37
N ARG A 226 -0.77 -6.42 25.35
CA ARG A 226 -0.25 -5.05 25.42
C ARG A 226 -1.34 -4.02 25.72
N ALA A 227 -2.53 -4.18 25.12
CA ALA A 227 -3.67 -3.32 25.43
C ALA A 227 -4.09 -3.43 26.90
N LYS A 228 -4.11 -4.66 27.45
CA LYS A 228 -4.43 -4.91 28.85
C LYS A 228 -3.40 -4.32 29.80
N GLU A 229 -2.11 -4.56 29.55
CA GLU A 229 -1.02 -4.00 30.35
C GLU A 229 -1.03 -2.48 30.35
N ALA A 230 -1.22 -1.87 29.18
CA ALA A 230 -1.31 -0.41 29.06
C ALA A 230 -2.51 0.17 29.83
N TYR A 231 -3.67 -0.52 29.78
CA TYR A 231 -4.86 -0.13 30.52
C TYR A 231 -4.66 -0.22 32.03
N GLU A 232 -4.09 -1.31 32.54
CA GLU A 232 -3.80 -1.51 33.95
C GLU A 232 -2.78 -0.49 34.50
N GLN A 233 -1.89 0.03 33.63
CA GLN A 233 -0.87 1.02 33.99
C GLN A 233 -1.32 2.48 33.82
N ASN A 234 -2.55 2.75 33.40
CA ASN A 234 -3.06 4.06 32.99
C ASN A 234 -2.20 4.72 31.89
N GLN A 235 -1.73 3.89 30.95
CA GLN A 235 -0.92 4.30 29.80
C GLN A 235 -1.55 3.79 28.49
N GLU A 236 -2.86 3.94 28.36
CA GLU A 236 -3.66 3.39 27.28
C GLU A 236 -3.22 3.91 25.92
N PHE A 237 -3.37 3.04 24.94
CA PHE A 237 -3.29 3.46 23.54
C PHE A 237 -4.55 4.23 23.18
N LYS A 238 -4.37 5.39 22.56
CA LYS A 238 -5.49 6.25 22.13
C LYS A 238 -6.01 5.90 20.73
N VAL A 239 -5.29 5.05 19.99
CA VAL A 239 -5.65 4.55 18.66
C VAL A 239 -5.11 3.14 18.50
N TYR A 240 -5.91 2.26 17.87
CA TYR A 240 -5.51 0.92 17.46
C TYR A 240 -5.63 0.83 15.93
N ILE A 241 -4.58 0.37 15.26
CA ILE A 241 -4.56 0.13 13.81
C ILE A 241 -4.26 -1.35 13.61
N ILE A 242 -5.23 -2.11 13.11
CA ILE A 242 -5.20 -3.57 13.13
C ILE A 242 -5.42 -4.11 11.72
N ASP A 243 -4.56 -5.01 11.27
CA ASP A 243 -4.77 -5.71 10.00
C ASP A 243 -5.95 -6.68 10.10
N TRP A 244 -6.72 -6.73 9.02
CA TRP A 244 -7.84 -7.67 8.89
C TRP A 244 -7.38 -9.12 8.94
N LEU A 245 -6.35 -9.46 8.15
CA LEU A 245 -5.84 -10.82 8.01
C LEU A 245 -4.53 -10.98 8.79
N MET A 246 -4.58 -11.79 9.83
CA MET A 246 -3.40 -12.19 10.59
C MET A 246 -3.45 -13.69 10.88
N PRO A 247 -2.31 -14.40 10.85
CA PRO A 247 -2.29 -15.87 10.93
C PRO A 247 -2.62 -16.44 12.32
N ASP A 248 -2.33 -15.69 13.40
CA ASP A 248 -2.50 -16.19 14.78
C ASP A 248 -3.89 -15.88 15.37
N MET A 249 -4.46 -14.75 15.00
CA MET A 249 -5.79 -14.27 15.40
C MET A 249 -6.23 -13.22 14.38
N ASN A 250 -7.38 -13.40 13.75
CA ASN A 250 -7.88 -12.43 12.78
C ASN A 250 -8.18 -11.06 13.41
N GLY A 251 -8.26 -10.03 12.57
CA GLY A 251 -8.45 -8.65 13.02
C GLY A 251 -9.73 -8.45 13.83
N ILE A 252 -10.85 -9.04 13.42
CA ILE A 252 -12.14 -8.90 14.12
C ILE A 252 -12.10 -9.50 15.52
N GLU A 253 -11.54 -10.69 15.66
CA GLU A 253 -11.40 -11.33 16.97
C GLU A 253 -10.45 -10.53 17.87
N THR A 254 -9.38 -9.97 17.29
CA THR A 254 -8.46 -9.08 18.00
C THR A 254 -9.21 -7.82 18.50
N VAL A 255 -10.03 -7.21 17.65
CA VAL A 255 -10.87 -6.05 18.03
C VAL A 255 -11.81 -6.41 19.18
N ARG A 256 -12.57 -7.51 19.06
CA ARG A 256 -13.49 -7.95 20.13
C ARG A 256 -12.80 -8.09 21.48
N ARG A 257 -11.61 -8.69 21.50
CA ARG A 257 -10.83 -8.90 22.75
C ARG A 257 -10.25 -7.59 23.28
N ILE A 258 -9.76 -6.70 22.42
CA ILE A 258 -9.32 -5.37 22.85
C ILE A 258 -10.49 -4.59 23.44
N ARG A 259 -11.69 -4.63 22.80
CA ARG A 259 -12.89 -3.97 23.31
C ARG A 259 -13.31 -4.46 24.69
N MET A 260 -13.13 -5.74 25.01
CA MET A 260 -13.38 -6.26 26.36
C MET A 260 -12.47 -5.63 27.43
N VAL A 261 -11.31 -5.11 27.02
CA VAL A 261 -10.33 -4.48 27.94
C VAL A 261 -10.56 -2.98 28.04
N VAL A 262 -10.65 -2.29 26.88
CA VAL A 262 -10.65 -0.82 26.82
C VAL A 262 -12.02 -0.20 26.58
N GLY A 263 -13.08 -1.01 26.41
CA GLY A 263 -14.41 -0.54 26.09
C GLY A 263 -14.51 0.10 24.70
N GLU A 264 -15.45 1.06 24.53
CA GLU A 264 -15.69 1.72 23.25
C GLU A 264 -15.03 3.11 23.13
N GLU A 265 -14.18 3.46 24.09
CA GLU A 265 -13.67 4.81 24.23
C GLU A 265 -12.66 5.20 23.13
N TYR A 266 -11.84 4.25 22.68
CA TYR A 266 -10.75 4.54 21.74
C TYR A 266 -11.04 4.03 20.33
N PRO A 267 -10.67 4.80 19.27
CA PRO A 267 -10.85 4.36 17.89
C PRO A 267 -10.02 3.12 17.56
N ILE A 268 -10.66 2.16 16.89
CA ILE A 268 -10.03 0.99 16.30
C ILE A 268 -10.25 1.04 14.79
N ILE A 269 -9.14 1.12 14.06
CA ILE A 269 -9.09 1.22 12.60
C ILE A 269 -8.63 -0.12 12.03
N ILE A 270 -9.37 -0.68 11.10
CA ILE A 270 -8.97 -1.89 10.38
C ILE A 270 -8.29 -1.52 9.07
N LEU A 271 -7.10 -2.11 8.84
CA LEU A 271 -6.44 -2.12 7.54
C LEU A 271 -6.93 -3.33 6.74
N THR A 272 -7.37 -3.12 5.51
CA THR A 272 -7.85 -4.20 4.65
C THR A 272 -7.31 -4.10 3.22
N ALA A 273 -6.96 -5.24 2.63
CA ALA A 273 -6.61 -5.34 1.22
C ALA A 273 -7.82 -5.64 0.32
N TYR A 274 -8.97 -5.96 0.90
CA TYR A 274 -10.18 -6.42 0.20
C TYR A 274 -11.32 -5.44 0.33
N ASP A 275 -12.33 -5.60 -0.54
CA ASP A 275 -13.62 -4.95 -0.36
C ASP A 275 -14.28 -5.52 0.91
N TRP A 276 -14.52 -4.66 1.88
CA TRP A 276 -15.04 -4.99 3.20
C TRP A 276 -16.56 -4.88 3.29
N SER A 277 -17.24 -4.62 2.16
CA SER A 277 -18.70 -4.43 2.11
C SER A 277 -19.46 -5.63 2.69
N ASP A 278 -18.99 -6.85 2.46
CA ASP A 278 -19.63 -8.08 2.93
C ASP A 278 -19.47 -8.32 4.44
N VAL A 279 -18.49 -7.70 5.07
CA VAL A 279 -18.11 -7.93 6.48
C VAL A 279 -18.16 -6.67 7.32
N GLU A 280 -18.57 -5.54 6.73
CA GLU A 280 -18.65 -4.26 7.42
C GLU A 280 -19.55 -4.34 8.66
N GLN A 281 -20.69 -5.00 8.55
CA GLN A 281 -21.63 -5.13 9.65
C GLN A 281 -20.99 -5.89 10.82
N GLU A 282 -20.38 -7.05 10.56
CA GLU A 282 -19.72 -7.85 11.60
C GLU A 282 -18.57 -7.07 12.28
N ALA A 283 -17.79 -6.36 11.51
CA ALA A 283 -16.70 -5.56 12.03
C ALA A 283 -17.20 -4.39 12.91
N ARG A 284 -18.25 -3.70 12.48
CA ARG A 284 -18.87 -2.63 13.29
C ARG A 284 -19.49 -3.17 14.58
N GLU A 285 -20.14 -4.33 14.54
CA GLU A 285 -20.67 -5.03 15.74
C GLU A 285 -19.53 -5.45 16.68
N ALA A 286 -18.33 -5.76 16.13
CA ALA A 286 -17.14 -6.03 16.93
C ALA A 286 -16.53 -4.76 17.56
N GLY A 287 -16.94 -3.56 17.13
CA GLY A 287 -16.48 -2.28 17.66
C GLY A 287 -15.42 -1.59 16.78
N VAL A 288 -15.30 -1.95 15.49
CA VAL A 288 -14.46 -1.22 14.54
C VAL A 288 -15.06 0.17 14.29
N THR A 289 -14.24 1.20 14.36
CA THR A 289 -14.68 2.59 14.17
C THR A 289 -14.46 3.12 12.76
N ALA A 290 -13.41 2.62 12.09
CA ALA A 290 -13.10 3.01 10.72
C ALA A 290 -12.36 1.89 9.97
N PHE A 291 -12.38 1.98 8.65
CA PHE A 291 -11.64 1.12 7.74
C PHE A 291 -10.72 1.97 6.87
N VAL A 292 -9.57 1.41 6.56
CA VAL A 292 -8.60 2.00 5.61
C VAL A 292 -8.14 0.91 4.66
N SER A 293 -8.15 1.22 3.38
CA SER A 293 -7.70 0.28 2.35
C SER A 293 -6.17 0.25 2.25
N LYS A 294 -5.62 -0.93 2.00
CA LYS A 294 -4.23 -1.05 1.54
C LYS A 294 -4.17 -0.79 0.03
N PRO A 295 -3.20 -0.06 -0.50
CA PRO A 295 -2.01 0.47 0.17
C PRO A 295 -2.32 1.68 1.06
N LEU A 296 -1.72 1.71 2.25
CA LEU A 296 -1.92 2.79 3.20
C LEU A 296 -1.04 3.99 2.85
N PHE A 297 -1.66 5.17 2.80
CA PHE A 297 -0.97 6.45 2.65
C PHE A 297 -1.15 7.36 3.87
N LEU A 298 -0.21 8.26 4.08
CA LEU A 298 -0.23 9.19 5.22
C LEU A 298 -1.45 10.11 5.18
N SER A 299 -1.82 10.62 3.99
CA SER A 299 -3.00 11.46 3.80
C SER A 299 -4.29 10.77 4.23
N GLU A 300 -4.48 9.52 3.80
CA GLU A 300 -5.67 8.72 4.13
C GLU A 300 -5.71 8.39 5.63
N LEU A 301 -4.58 7.94 6.18
CA LEU A 301 -4.48 7.67 7.61
C LEU A 301 -4.81 8.91 8.45
N ARG A 302 -4.25 10.07 8.07
CA ARG A 302 -4.50 11.34 8.75
C ARG A 302 -5.97 11.76 8.68
N GLU A 303 -6.60 11.66 7.52
CA GLU A 303 -8.02 11.99 7.33
C GLU A 303 -8.92 11.15 8.23
N VAL A 304 -8.68 9.84 8.28
CA VAL A 304 -9.42 8.93 9.14
C VAL A 304 -9.21 9.28 10.62
N LEU A 305 -7.97 9.53 11.04
CA LEU A 305 -7.67 9.90 12.42
C LEU A 305 -8.33 11.23 12.82
N MET A 306 -8.32 12.24 11.95
CA MET A 306 -9.01 13.51 12.18
C MET A 306 -10.53 13.32 12.32
N SER A 307 -11.14 12.52 11.44
CA SER A 307 -12.55 12.21 11.52
C SER A 307 -12.93 11.53 12.85
N GLN A 308 -12.09 10.62 13.33
CA GLN A 308 -12.32 9.95 14.62
C GLN A 308 -12.15 10.91 15.80
N ALA A 309 -11.11 11.74 15.81
CA ALA A 309 -10.88 12.74 16.85
C ALA A 309 -12.05 13.74 16.94
N GLN A 310 -12.57 14.24 15.83
CA GLN A 310 -13.73 15.12 15.79
C GLN A 310 -15.00 14.45 16.36
N ARG A 311 -15.21 13.17 16.06
CA ARG A 311 -16.35 12.41 16.61
C ARG A 311 -16.28 12.27 18.12
N GLU A 312 -15.09 12.08 18.67
CA GLU A 312 -14.89 12.01 20.13
C GLU A 312 -15.16 13.35 20.80
N LEU A 313 -14.67 14.45 20.23
CA LEU A 313 -14.97 15.79 20.76
C LEU A 313 -16.47 16.06 20.83
N LEU A 314 -17.20 15.77 19.76
CA LEU A 314 -18.65 15.95 19.71
C LEU A 314 -19.41 15.05 20.73
N LYS A 315 -18.93 13.84 21.00
CA LYS A 315 -19.50 12.97 22.05
C LYS A 315 -19.27 13.57 23.43
N ASN A 316 -18.06 14.03 23.71
CA ASN A 316 -17.70 14.62 25.00
C ASN A 316 -18.47 15.93 25.28
N GLU A 317 -18.64 16.79 24.26
CA GLU A 317 -19.47 17.99 24.38
C GLU A 317 -20.93 17.68 24.69
N LYS A 318 -21.53 16.68 24.03
CA LYS A 318 -22.92 16.23 24.30
C LYS A 318 -23.06 15.66 25.70
N GLN A 319 -22.12 14.87 26.19
CA GLN A 319 -22.13 14.32 27.55
C GLN A 319 -22.01 15.42 28.59
N ASN A 320 -21.10 16.39 28.40
CA ASN A 320 -20.93 17.54 29.29
C ASN A 320 -22.18 18.45 29.31
N ALA A 321 -22.83 18.65 28.15
CA ALA A 321 -24.05 19.41 28.06
C ALA A 321 -25.25 18.72 28.74
N GLN A 322 -25.30 17.39 28.73
CA GLN A 322 -26.34 16.60 29.43
C GLN A 322 -26.08 16.56 30.93
N ALA A 323 -24.80 16.49 31.38
CA ALA A 323 -24.44 16.57 32.80
C ALA A 323 -24.86 17.92 33.41
N LYS A 324 -24.55 19.03 32.72
CA LYS A 324 -24.96 20.41 33.14
C LYS A 324 -26.49 20.66 33.15
N LYS A 325 -27.29 19.85 32.47
CA LYS A 325 -28.76 19.97 32.50
C LYS A 325 -29.37 19.12 33.62
N ARG A 326 -28.60 18.27 34.30
CA ARG A 326 -29.05 17.42 35.41
C ARG A 326 -28.67 18.00 36.79
N GLU A 327 -27.78 18.99 36.81
CA GLU A 327 -27.56 19.89 37.97
C GLU A 327 -28.50 21.09 37.94
#